data_200ee2a5db57af30e365579f6f2f9039
#
_entry.id   200ee2a5db57af30e365579f6f2f9039
#
_cell.length_a   1.000
_cell.length_b   1.000
_cell.length_c   1.000
_cell.angle_alpha   90.00
_cell.angle_beta   90.00
_cell.angle_gamma   90.00
#
_symmetry.space_group_name_H-M   'P 1'
#
loop_
_entity.id
_entity.type
_entity.pdbx_description
1 polymer ?
#
loop_
_entity_poly.entity_id
_entity_poly.type
_entity_poly.pdbx_seq_one_letter_code
_entity_poly.pdbx_strand_id
1 'polypeptide(L)'
;LRELDRVYEYVARDNPKAAKSVFRRIRSTATRLGKFPESGRRGQVQGTRELVVNDLPYIIVYRISPAGIEVIRVLHTAMDRSA
;
A
#
# COMPACT_ATOMS: atom_id res chain seq x y z
N LEU A 1 -9.01 10.38 -1.05
CA LEU A 1 -7.73 10.71 -0.42
C LEU A 1 -6.66 10.88 -1.48
N ARG A 2 -5.83 11.88 -1.33
CA ARG A 2 -4.77 12.17 -2.31
C ARG A 2 -3.82 10.99 -2.50
N GLU A 3 -3.49 10.32 -1.41
CA GLU A 3 -2.60 9.17 -1.45
C GLU A 3 -3.21 8.05 -2.30
N LEU A 4 -4.52 7.84 -2.16
CA LEU A 4 -5.20 6.80 -2.92
C LEU A 4 -5.31 7.16 -4.40
N ASP A 5 -5.47 8.44 -4.72
CA ASP A 5 -5.48 8.88 -6.11
C ASP A 5 -4.13 8.63 -6.76
N ARG A 6 -3.05 8.94 -6.06
CA ARG A 6 -1.70 8.65 -6.55
C ARG A 6 -1.47 7.17 -6.73
N VAL A 7 -1.99 6.37 -5.81
CA VAL A 7 -1.88 4.91 -5.90
C VAL A 7 -2.58 4.42 -7.15
N TYR A 8 -3.78 4.95 -7.44
CA TYR A 8 -4.49 4.55 -8.64
C TYR A 8 -3.67 4.85 -9.90
N GLU A 9 -3.12 6.04 -10.00
CA GLU A 9 -2.30 6.42 -11.15
C GLU A 9 -1.08 5.52 -11.29
N TYR A 10 -0.44 5.20 -10.18
CA TYR A 10 0.71 4.34 -10.16
C TYR A 10 0.36 2.94 -10.66
N VAL A 11 -0.72 2.37 -10.14
CA VAL A 11 -1.17 1.03 -10.54
C VAL A 11 -1.60 1.02 -12.00
N ALA A 12 -2.25 2.09 -12.46
CA ALA A 12 -2.71 2.16 -13.84
C ALA A 12 -1.55 2.17 -14.83
N ARG A 13 -0.42 2.75 -14.46
CA ARG A 13 0.77 2.71 -15.30
C ARG A 13 1.37 1.32 -15.39
N ASP A 14 1.33 0.59 -14.27
CA ASP A 14 1.88 -0.77 -14.22
C ASP A 14 0.96 -1.77 -14.92
N ASN A 15 -0.35 -1.63 -14.71
CA ASN A 15 -1.32 -2.63 -15.17
C ASN A 15 -2.63 -1.96 -15.53
N PRO A 16 -2.71 -1.28 -16.69
CA PRO A 16 -3.89 -0.50 -17.03
C PRO A 16 -5.17 -1.31 -17.14
N LYS A 17 -5.08 -2.55 -17.59
CA LYS A 17 -6.27 -3.37 -17.77
C LYS A 17 -6.89 -3.80 -16.44
N ALA A 18 -6.08 -3.99 -15.43
CA ALA A 18 -6.54 -4.46 -14.13
C ALA A 18 -6.56 -3.35 -13.08
N ALA A 19 -6.30 -2.11 -13.47
CA ALA A 19 -6.08 -1.03 -12.52
C ALA A 19 -7.20 -0.88 -11.49
N LYS A 20 -8.45 -0.91 -11.94
CA LYS A 20 -9.57 -0.75 -11.01
C LYS A 20 -9.63 -1.87 -9.99
N SER A 21 -9.47 -3.11 -10.47
CA SER A 21 -9.52 -4.27 -9.59
C SER A 21 -8.39 -4.27 -8.59
N VAL A 22 -7.17 -4.00 -9.06
CA VAL A 22 -5.99 -3.92 -8.20
C VAL A 22 -6.15 -2.81 -7.17
N PHE A 23 -6.61 -1.65 -7.62
CA PHE A 23 -6.80 -0.51 -6.72
C PHE A 23 -7.81 -0.83 -5.62
N ARG A 24 -8.91 -1.51 -5.96
CA ARG A 24 -9.89 -1.91 -4.95
C ARG A 24 -9.29 -2.82 -3.90
N ARG A 25 -8.43 -3.74 -4.31
CA ARG A 25 -7.75 -4.65 -3.39
C ARG A 25 -6.80 -3.88 -2.46
N ILE A 26 -6.05 -2.94 -3.01
CA ILE A 26 -5.16 -2.11 -2.22
C ILE A 26 -5.96 -1.27 -1.24
N ARG A 27 -7.04 -0.65 -1.70
CA ARG A 27 -7.89 0.17 -0.85
C ARG A 27 -8.52 -0.63 0.27
N SER A 28 -9.02 -1.82 -0.04
CA SER A 28 -9.63 -2.70 0.95
C SER A 28 -8.61 -3.10 2.01
N THR A 29 -7.39 -3.41 1.59
CA THR A 29 -6.31 -3.76 2.50
C THR A 29 -5.96 -2.59 3.41
N ALA A 30 -5.88 -1.38 2.84
CA ALA A 30 -5.61 -0.18 3.62
C ALA A 30 -6.72 0.10 4.64
N THR A 31 -7.97 -0.15 4.26
CA THR A 31 -9.10 0.03 5.17
C THR A 31 -8.99 -0.92 6.35
N ARG A 32 -8.58 -2.17 6.11
CA ARG A 32 -8.40 -3.13 7.19
C ARG A 32 -7.31 -2.71 8.15
N LEU A 33 -6.31 -1.99 7.67
CA LEU A 33 -5.26 -1.47 8.55
C LEU A 33 -5.82 -0.51 9.59
N GLY A 34 -6.93 0.15 9.32
CA GLY A 34 -7.59 1.00 10.31
C GLY A 34 -8.05 0.23 11.52
N LYS A 35 -8.41 -1.05 11.34
CA LYS A 35 -8.85 -1.92 12.44
C LYS A 35 -7.69 -2.69 13.04
N PHE A 36 -6.69 -3.03 12.24
CA PHE A 36 -5.56 -3.86 12.67
C PHE A 36 -4.25 -3.18 12.26
N PRO A 37 -3.93 -2.05 12.91
CA PRO A 37 -2.80 -1.23 12.44
C PRO A 37 -1.44 -1.92 12.55
N GLU A 38 -1.31 -2.92 13.41
CA GLU A 38 -0.04 -3.60 13.58
C GLU A 38 0.09 -4.87 12.74
N SER A 39 -0.81 -5.08 11.78
CA SER A 39 -0.75 -6.28 10.96
C SER A 39 0.42 -6.29 9.98
N GLY A 40 0.97 -5.13 9.61
CA GLY A 40 2.15 -5.07 8.79
C GLY A 40 3.43 -5.30 9.59
N ARG A 41 4.46 -5.80 8.92
CA ARG A 41 5.77 -5.96 9.55
C ARG A 41 6.49 -4.61 9.63
N ARG A 42 7.54 -4.53 10.40
CA ARG A 42 8.36 -3.32 10.46
C ARG A 42 8.95 -3.03 9.08
N GLY A 43 8.87 -1.76 8.67
CA GLY A 43 9.43 -1.33 7.40
C GLY A 43 10.93 -1.09 7.47
N GLN A 44 11.53 -0.87 6.31
CA GLN A 44 12.96 -0.58 6.22
C GLN A 44 13.30 0.78 6.83
N VAL A 45 12.37 1.73 6.69
CA VAL A 45 12.55 3.05 7.29
C VAL A 45 11.95 3.01 8.70
N GLN A 46 12.69 3.55 9.66
CA GLN A 46 12.24 3.56 11.04
C GLN A 46 10.89 4.26 11.15
N GLY A 47 10.00 3.67 11.95
CA GLY A 47 8.67 4.23 12.17
C GLY A 47 7.66 3.82 11.12
N THR A 48 8.06 3.08 10.09
CA THR A 48 7.14 2.61 9.07
C THR A 48 6.83 1.13 9.23
N ARG A 49 5.74 0.71 8.60
CA ARG A 49 5.35 -0.69 8.50
C ARG A 49 5.01 -1.00 7.06
N GLU A 50 5.05 -2.28 6.72
CA GLU A 50 4.81 -2.77 5.37
C GLU A 50 3.83 -3.92 5.41
N LEU A 51 2.80 -3.85 4.57
CA LEU A 51 1.84 -4.93 4.44
C LEU A 51 1.72 -5.34 2.99
N VAL A 52 1.96 -6.63 2.72
CA VAL A 52 1.80 -7.18 1.38
C VAL A 52 0.32 -7.30 1.07
N VAL A 53 -0.07 -6.85 -0.11
CA VAL A 53 -1.44 -7.03 -0.58
C VAL A 53 -1.55 -8.46 -1.13
N ASN A 54 -2.49 -9.25 -0.58
CA ASN A 54 -2.60 -10.66 -0.94
C ASN A 54 -2.74 -10.89 -2.45
N ASP A 55 -1.95 -11.82 -2.96
CA ASP A 55 -1.99 -12.27 -4.35
C ASP A 55 -1.63 -11.20 -5.37
N LEU A 56 -1.09 -10.08 -4.92
CA LEU A 56 -0.69 -8.99 -5.80
C LEU A 56 0.75 -8.59 -5.51
N PRO A 57 1.48 -8.10 -6.52
CA PRO A 57 2.87 -7.71 -6.33
C PRO A 57 3.00 -6.31 -5.74
N TYR A 58 2.22 -5.99 -4.71
CA TYR A 58 2.23 -4.66 -4.12
C TYR A 58 2.40 -4.74 -2.61
N ILE A 59 3.10 -3.76 -2.07
CA ILE A 59 3.31 -3.59 -0.64
C ILE A 59 2.86 -2.20 -0.25
N ILE A 60 2.01 -2.11 0.78
CA ILE A 60 1.59 -0.83 1.33
C ILE A 60 2.59 -0.46 2.42
N VAL A 61 3.25 0.68 2.25
CA VAL A 61 4.12 1.25 3.28
C VAL A 61 3.30 2.30 4.03
N TYR A 62 3.21 2.15 5.34
CA TYR A 62 2.37 3.02 6.13
C TYR A 62 2.99 3.32 7.48
N ARG A 63 2.39 4.26 8.18
CA ARG A 63 2.81 4.66 9.51
C ARG A 63 1.56 4.78 10.39
N ILE A 64 1.70 4.39 11.65
CA ILE A 64 0.64 4.58 12.64
C ILE A 64 0.85 5.91 13.31
N SER A 65 -0.20 6.73 13.35
CA SER A 65 -0.16 8.03 14.01
C SER A 65 -1.35 8.15 14.96
N PRO A 66 -1.37 9.17 15.83
CA PRO A 66 -2.52 9.36 16.71
C PRO A 66 -3.83 9.55 15.96
N ALA A 67 -3.76 10.06 14.73
CA ALA A 67 -4.94 10.25 13.90
C ALA A 67 -5.37 8.98 13.16
N GLY A 68 -4.56 7.92 13.19
CA GLY A 68 -4.86 6.67 12.51
C GLY A 68 -3.73 6.21 11.60
N ILE A 69 -4.09 5.55 10.52
CA ILE A 69 -3.12 5.03 9.56
C ILE A 69 -2.84 6.08 8.50
N GLU A 70 -1.56 6.29 8.22
CA GLU A 70 -1.12 7.15 7.14
C GLU A 70 -0.40 6.27 6.11
N VAL A 71 -0.99 6.13 4.92
CA VAL A 71 -0.33 5.42 3.82
C VAL A 71 0.71 6.35 3.22
N ILE A 72 1.96 5.91 3.25
CA ILE A 72 3.07 6.71 2.75
C ILE A 72 3.28 6.47 1.27
N ARG A 73 3.28 5.20 0.87
CA ARG A 73 3.44 4.85 -0.53
C ARG A 73 3.03 3.40 -0.75
N VAL A 74 2.86 3.04 -2.01
CA VAL A 74 2.64 1.66 -2.42
C VAL A 74 3.78 1.29 -3.35
N LEU A 75 4.42 0.16 -3.08
CA LEU A 75 5.55 -0.33 -3.84
C LEU A 75 5.16 -1.54 -4.68
N HIS A 76 5.68 -1.61 -5.89
CA HIS A 76 5.60 -2.83 -6.69
C HIS A 76 6.82 -3.69 -6.35
N THR A 77 6.59 -4.94 -5.94
CA THR A 77 7.65 -5.77 -5.39
C THR A 77 8.82 -6.01 -6.36
N ALA A 78 8.54 -6.04 -7.65
CA ALA A 78 9.58 -6.27 -8.65
C ALA A 78 10.19 -4.99 -9.20
N MET A 79 9.41 -3.89 -9.24
CA MET A 79 9.84 -2.66 -9.89
C MET A 79 10.45 -1.65 -8.93
N ASP A 80 9.97 -1.63 -7.69
CA ASP A 80 10.36 -0.61 -6.72
C ASP A 80 11.28 -1.12 -5.64
N ARG A 81 11.51 -2.42 -5.60
CA ARG A 81 12.40 -3.03 -4.61
C ARG A 81 13.63 -3.60 -5.29
N SER A 82 14.31 -2.75 -6.01
CA SER A 82 15.62 -3.13 -6.50
C SER A 82 16.54 -3.29 -5.29
N ALA A 83 17.33 -4.31 -5.33
CA ALA A 83 18.25 -4.63 -4.25
C ALA A 83 19.21 -3.48 -3.98
#